data_8733ea6b87472be67efbd9fc94b3fefd
#
_entry.id   8733ea6b87472be67efbd9fc94b3fefd
#
_cell.length_a   1.000
_cell.length_b   1.000
_cell.length_c   1.000
_cell.angle_alpha   90.00
_cell.angle_beta   90.00
_cell.angle_gamma   90.00
#
_symmetry.space_group_name_H-M   'P 1'
#
loop_
_entity.id
_entity.type
_entity.pdbx_description
1 polymer ?
#
loop_
_entity_poly.entity_id
_entity_poly.type
_entity_poly.pdbx_seq_one_letter_code
_entity_poly.pdbx_strand_id
1 'polypeptide(L)'
;MMGSCAYQKEITCGSGTQCMSSTKVIQFCDRITTVKIKGCALTNNCTTWSLNFGSAKGSSLCCDTDLCNGQNPPDSSFNGQKCYYCDEQSCSNILSCSGSEDRCFEATGSFGGHSMFVKGCVSKAICNATTSDPIVRDMSCCEGHLCNHPDSVARKTTQSFLLLCCSLLSFVLLH
;
A
#
# COMPACT_ATOMS: atom_id res chain seq x y z
N MET A 1 -1.79 2.58 19.39
CA MET A 1 -1.84 1.17 19.85
C MET A 1 -1.35 0.31 18.71
N MET A 2 -0.30 -0.47 18.90
CA MET A 2 0.09 -1.49 17.92
C MET A 2 -0.99 -2.57 17.90
N GLY A 3 -1.67 -2.72 16.76
CA GLY A 3 -2.55 -3.87 16.53
C GLY A 3 -1.69 -5.12 16.40
N SER A 4 -1.56 -5.89 17.45
CA SER A 4 -0.98 -7.22 17.40
C SER A 4 -2.11 -8.21 17.13
N CYS A 5 -1.90 -9.18 16.22
CA CYS A 5 -2.76 -10.37 16.13
C CYS A 5 -2.52 -11.25 17.39
N ALA A 6 -2.80 -10.72 18.57
CA ALA A 6 -2.50 -11.39 19.84
C ALA A 6 -3.37 -12.64 20.07
N TYR A 7 -4.53 -12.70 19.44
CA TYR A 7 -5.45 -13.84 19.50
C TYR A 7 -5.66 -14.38 18.09
N GLN A 8 -4.78 -15.30 17.67
CA GLN A 8 -4.94 -16.01 16.41
C GLN A 8 -5.74 -17.29 16.64
N LYS A 9 -6.75 -17.51 15.81
CA LYS A 9 -7.52 -18.75 15.75
C LYS A 9 -7.27 -19.40 14.39
N GLU A 10 -7.00 -20.68 14.41
CA GLU A 10 -6.89 -21.44 13.17
C GLU A 10 -8.28 -21.64 12.55
N ILE A 11 -8.34 -21.44 11.23
CA ILE A 11 -9.52 -21.66 10.43
C ILE A 11 -9.15 -22.49 9.22
N THR A 12 -10.06 -23.35 8.78
CA THR A 12 -9.90 -24.11 7.55
C THR A 12 -10.38 -23.29 6.38
N CYS A 13 -9.52 -23.09 5.39
CA CYS A 13 -9.87 -22.42 4.15
C CYS A 13 -10.71 -23.35 3.27
N GLY A 14 -11.78 -22.84 2.67
CA GLY A 14 -12.63 -23.58 1.74
C GLY A 14 -11.94 -23.83 0.40
N SER A 15 -12.53 -24.68 -0.42
CA SER A 15 -12.03 -24.95 -1.79
C SER A 15 -11.95 -23.67 -2.62
N GLY A 16 -10.88 -23.49 -3.39
CA GLY A 16 -10.63 -22.32 -4.21
C GLY A 16 -10.17 -21.08 -3.41
N THR A 17 -9.77 -21.28 -2.14
CA THR A 17 -9.17 -20.23 -1.33
C THR A 17 -7.77 -20.65 -0.86
N GLN A 18 -6.94 -19.66 -0.52
CA GLN A 18 -5.59 -19.85 0.01
C GLN A 18 -5.33 -18.95 1.19
N CYS A 19 -4.30 -19.23 1.96
CA CYS A 19 -3.91 -18.44 3.11
C CYS A 19 -3.44 -17.04 2.69
N MET A 20 -3.84 -16.02 3.43
CA MET A 20 -3.46 -14.63 3.21
C MET A 20 -3.00 -13.98 4.51
N SER A 21 -1.96 -13.15 4.43
CA SER A 21 -1.56 -12.21 5.46
C SER A 21 -1.39 -10.83 4.83
N SER A 22 -2.03 -9.80 5.37
CA SER A 22 -1.90 -8.43 4.90
C SER A 22 -1.52 -7.51 6.07
N THR A 23 -0.66 -6.55 5.78
CA THR A 23 -0.27 -5.51 6.73
C THR A 23 -0.43 -4.17 6.07
N LYS A 24 -1.10 -3.24 6.77
CA LYS A 24 -1.20 -1.84 6.37
C LYS A 24 -0.60 -0.99 7.49
N VAL A 25 0.28 -0.09 7.13
CA VAL A 25 0.89 0.90 8.03
C VAL A 25 0.50 2.27 7.50
N ILE A 26 -0.11 3.07 8.32
CA ILE A 26 -0.52 4.44 7.99
C ILE A 26 0.12 5.36 9.01
N GLN A 27 0.88 6.32 8.53
CA GLN A 27 1.43 7.40 9.34
C GLN A 27 0.57 8.65 9.17
N PHE A 28 0.06 9.12 10.28
CA PHE A 28 -0.75 10.32 10.34
C PHE A 28 -0.21 11.27 11.39
N CYS A 29 0.31 12.42 10.98
CA CYS A 29 1.08 13.31 11.85
C CYS A 29 2.16 12.49 12.59
N ASP A 30 2.19 12.53 13.91
CA ASP A 30 3.13 11.78 14.75
C ASP A 30 2.62 10.38 15.15
N ARG A 31 1.49 9.94 14.59
CA ARG A 31 0.89 8.63 14.92
C ARG A 31 1.07 7.64 13.80
N ILE A 32 1.57 6.46 14.16
CA ILE A 32 1.65 5.31 13.26
C ILE A 32 0.59 4.30 13.69
N THR A 33 -0.28 3.95 12.76
CA THR A 33 -1.29 2.90 12.94
C THR A 33 -0.94 1.71 12.07
N THR A 34 -0.87 0.53 12.67
CA THR A 34 -0.64 -0.72 11.94
C THR A 34 -1.87 -1.61 12.05
N VAL A 35 -2.39 -2.03 10.91
CA VAL A 35 -3.49 -3.00 10.81
C VAL A 35 -2.94 -4.27 10.18
N LYS A 36 -3.18 -5.41 10.82
CA LYS A 36 -2.82 -6.74 10.31
C LYS A 36 -4.06 -7.58 10.15
N ILE A 37 -4.19 -8.24 9.00
CA ILE A 37 -5.30 -9.12 8.65
C ILE A 37 -4.71 -10.45 8.22
N LYS A 38 -5.23 -11.55 8.77
CA LYS A 38 -4.89 -12.91 8.36
C LYS A 38 -6.19 -13.69 8.13
N GLY A 39 -6.18 -14.57 7.15
CA GLY A 39 -7.37 -15.36 6.82
C GLY A 39 -7.22 -16.10 5.51
N CYS A 40 -8.36 -16.39 4.90
CA CYS A 40 -8.46 -17.04 3.60
C CYS A 40 -8.91 -16.02 2.55
N ALA A 41 -8.29 -16.06 1.38
CA ALA A 41 -8.66 -15.25 0.23
C ALA A 41 -8.90 -16.15 -0.99
N LEU A 42 -9.78 -15.73 -1.91
CA LEU A 42 -10.01 -16.44 -3.16
C LEU A 42 -8.71 -16.53 -3.96
N THR A 43 -8.36 -17.70 -4.48
CA THR A 43 -7.09 -17.95 -5.18
C THR A 43 -6.88 -17.01 -6.38
N ASN A 44 -7.95 -16.68 -7.10
CA ASN A 44 -7.91 -15.77 -8.24
C ASN A 44 -7.70 -14.28 -7.84
N ASN A 45 -7.95 -13.93 -6.58
CA ASN A 45 -7.83 -12.57 -6.07
C ASN A 45 -6.66 -12.42 -5.07
N CYS A 46 -5.96 -13.51 -4.77
CA CYS A 46 -4.85 -13.50 -3.83
C CYS A 46 -3.54 -13.28 -4.57
N THR A 47 -2.96 -12.13 -4.40
CA THR A 47 -1.68 -11.74 -5.00
C THR A 47 -0.73 -11.28 -3.91
N THR A 48 0.51 -11.74 -3.97
CA THR A 48 1.57 -11.20 -3.11
C THR A 48 2.04 -9.87 -3.68
N TRP A 49 1.95 -8.82 -2.87
CA TRP A 49 2.29 -7.46 -3.30
C TRP A 49 2.80 -6.59 -2.16
N SER A 50 3.48 -5.51 -2.51
CA SER A 50 3.86 -4.42 -1.63
C SER A 50 3.69 -3.07 -2.33
N LEU A 51 3.31 -2.06 -1.57
CA LEU A 51 3.11 -0.68 -2.01
C LEU A 51 3.56 0.26 -0.89
N ASN A 52 4.30 1.31 -1.24
CA ASN A 52 4.78 2.31 -0.30
C ASN A 52 4.79 3.69 -0.96
N PHE A 53 4.09 4.64 -0.41
CA PHE A 53 4.05 6.03 -0.88
C PHE A 53 4.38 7.06 0.21
N GLY A 54 5.23 6.66 1.15
CA GLY A 54 5.72 7.51 2.23
C GLY A 54 4.80 7.50 3.44
N SER A 55 3.67 8.18 3.38
CA SER A 55 2.70 8.28 4.49
C SER A 55 1.91 7.00 4.73
N ALA A 56 1.88 6.08 3.76
CA ALA A 56 1.29 4.76 3.98
C ALA A 56 2.06 3.67 3.24
N LYS A 57 2.07 2.49 3.83
CA LYS A 57 2.65 1.27 3.29
C LYS A 57 1.66 0.13 3.45
N GLY A 58 1.51 -0.65 2.39
CA GLY A 58 0.69 -1.85 2.39
C GLY A 58 1.46 -3.04 1.82
N SER A 59 1.20 -4.23 2.35
CA SER A 59 1.73 -5.47 1.78
C SER A 59 0.78 -6.62 2.03
N SER A 60 0.78 -7.58 1.12
CA SER A 60 0.02 -8.82 1.23
C SER A 60 0.88 -10.00 0.80
N LEU A 61 0.72 -11.10 1.50
CA LEU A 61 1.32 -12.39 1.19
C LEU A 61 0.21 -13.41 0.98
N CYS A 62 0.27 -14.13 -0.13
CA CYS A 62 -0.59 -15.26 -0.43
C CYS A 62 0.23 -16.54 -0.52
N CYS A 63 -0.26 -17.62 0.03
CA CYS A 63 0.47 -18.88 0.08
C CYS A 63 -0.49 -20.08 0.22
N ASP A 64 -0.04 -21.25 -0.24
CA ASP A 64 -0.87 -22.43 -0.45
C ASP A 64 -0.69 -23.55 0.58
N THR A 65 0.26 -23.38 1.50
CA THR A 65 0.51 -24.40 2.55
C THR A 65 -0.18 -24.04 3.85
N ASP A 66 -0.47 -25.03 4.67
CA ASP A 66 -1.12 -24.83 5.96
C ASP A 66 -0.34 -23.86 6.86
N LEU A 67 -1.07 -22.93 7.44
CA LEU A 67 -0.55 -21.93 8.38
C LEU A 67 0.61 -21.05 7.84
N CYS A 68 0.84 -21.04 6.53
CA CYS A 68 1.92 -20.26 5.90
C CYS A 68 1.79 -18.74 6.12
N ASN A 69 0.60 -18.23 6.40
CA ASN A 69 0.33 -16.86 6.79
C ASN A 69 0.65 -16.58 8.27
N GLY A 70 1.26 -17.52 8.98
CA GLY A 70 1.79 -17.32 10.33
C GLY A 70 2.82 -16.19 10.38
N GLN A 71 3.61 -16.06 9.34
CA GLN A 71 4.61 -15.01 9.17
C GLN A 71 3.98 -13.69 8.71
N ASN A 72 4.69 -12.58 8.93
CA ASN A 72 4.33 -11.30 8.33
C ASN A 72 4.65 -11.31 6.83
N PRO A 73 3.97 -10.46 6.03
CA PRO A 73 4.37 -10.25 4.64
C PRO A 73 5.85 -9.89 4.50
N PRO A 74 6.45 -10.19 3.33
CA PRO A 74 7.89 -10.10 3.16
C PRO A 74 8.45 -8.75 3.54
N ASP A 75 9.57 -8.89 4.12
CA ASP A 75 10.58 -8.03 4.65
C ASP A 75 10.51 -6.54 4.29
N SER A 76 10.70 -5.74 5.33
CA SER A 76 10.87 -4.30 5.23
C SER A 76 12.32 -3.87 4.97
N SER A 77 13.24 -4.79 4.67
CA SER A 77 14.63 -4.43 4.33
C SER A 77 14.69 -3.69 3.01
N PHE A 78 15.49 -2.64 2.96
CA PHE A 78 15.71 -1.88 1.74
C PHE A 78 16.34 -2.75 0.67
N ASN A 79 15.77 -2.71 -0.54
CA ASN A 79 16.23 -3.52 -1.69
C ASN A 79 17.18 -2.76 -2.63
N GLY A 80 17.52 -1.52 -2.29
CA GLY A 80 18.39 -0.66 -3.08
C GLY A 80 17.68 0.23 -4.10
N GLN A 81 16.42 -0.07 -4.46
CA GLN A 81 15.61 0.77 -5.35
C GLN A 81 15.21 2.07 -4.64
N LYS A 82 15.10 3.17 -5.40
CA LYS A 82 14.61 4.46 -4.93
C LYS A 82 13.60 5.02 -5.90
N CYS A 83 12.56 5.66 -5.37
CA CYS A 83 11.51 6.31 -6.14
C CYS A 83 11.20 7.69 -5.57
N TYR A 84 10.63 8.57 -6.37
CA TYR A 84 10.05 9.80 -5.84
C TYR A 84 8.72 9.51 -5.14
N TYR A 85 8.41 10.29 -4.10
CA TYR A 85 7.10 10.28 -3.45
C TYR A 85 6.63 11.70 -3.15
N CYS A 86 5.32 11.84 -2.91
CA CYS A 86 4.70 13.10 -2.57
C CYS A 86 4.46 13.21 -1.06
N ASP A 87 4.80 14.35 -0.49
CA ASP A 87 4.28 14.82 0.80
C ASP A 87 3.33 16.00 0.60
N GLU A 88 3.01 16.71 1.68
CA GLU A 88 2.10 17.88 1.63
C GLU A 88 2.66 19.06 0.83
N GLN A 89 3.97 19.12 0.61
CA GLN A 89 4.67 20.26 0.02
C GLN A 89 5.23 19.97 -1.38
N SER A 90 5.62 18.73 -1.65
CA SER A 90 6.41 18.39 -2.82
C SER A 90 6.21 16.93 -3.25
N CYS A 91 6.35 16.67 -4.55
CA CYS A 91 6.45 15.33 -5.12
C CYS A 91 7.88 14.96 -5.57
N SER A 92 8.89 15.64 -5.01
CA SER A 92 10.31 15.43 -5.33
C SER A 92 11.11 14.78 -4.18
N ASN A 93 10.44 14.33 -3.14
CA ASN A 93 11.07 13.60 -2.04
C ASN A 93 11.47 12.19 -2.48
N ILE A 94 12.54 11.64 -1.90
CA ILE A 94 13.08 10.33 -2.26
C ILE A 94 12.71 9.31 -1.20
N LEU A 95 12.11 8.22 -1.64
CA LEU A 95 11.74 7.05 -0.84
C LEU A 95 12.64 5.87 -1.20
N SER A 96 13.19 5.19 -0.20
CA SER A 96 13.89 3.91 -0.39
C SER A 96 12.87 2.78 -0.38
N CYS A 97 12.84 2.00 -1.45
CA CYS A 97 11.95 0.86 -1.61
C CYS A 97 12.45 -0.35 -0.81
N SER A 98 11.55 -1.25 -0.47
CA SER A 98 11.86 -2.41 0.37
C SER A 98 11.20 -3.70 -0.15
N GLY A 99 11.80 -4.84 0.19
CA GLY A 99 11.27 -6.15 -0.18
C GLY A 99 11.04 -6.30 -1.69
N SER A 100 9.82 -6.61 -2.08
CA SER A 100 9.40 -6.82 -3.47
C SER A 100 9.01 -5.56 -4.25
N GLU A 101 9.26 -4.37 -3.70
CA GLU A 101 8.96 -3.09 -4.35
C GLU A 101 9.99 -2.78 -5.45
N ASP A 102 9.89 -3.42 -6.59
CA ASP A 102 10.84 -3.39 -7.71
C ASP A 102 10.48 -2.38 -8.82
N ARG A 103 9.46 -1.57 -8.59
CA ARG A 103 8.97 -0.53 -9.51
C ARG A 103 8.74 0.78 -8.78
N CYS A 104 8.89 1.88 -9.51
CA CYS A 104 8.32 3.15 -9.10
C CYS A 104 6.95 3.34 -9.77
N PHE A 105 6.06 4.04 -9.10
CA PHE A 105 4.74 4.33 -9.63
C PHE A 105 4.35 5.79 -9.46
N GLU A 106 3.40 6.20 -10.26
CA GLU A 106 2.59 7.40 -10.10
C GLU A 106 1.13 7.06 -10.36
N ALA A 107 0.23 7.64 -9.60
CA ALA A 107 -1.21 7.40 -9.72
C ALA A 107 -2.03 8.60 -9.27
N THR A 108 -3.27 8.66 -9.76
CA THR A 108 -4.27 9.61 -9.26
C THR A 108 -5.21 8.85 -8.34
N GLY A 109 -5.27 9.28 -7.07
CA GLY A 109 -6.23 8.78 -6.10
C GLY A 109 -7.44 9.69 -6.01
N SER A 110 -8.61 9.13 -5.73
CA SER A 110 -9.81 9.88 -5.38
C SER A 110 -10.26 9.49 -3.99
N PHE A 111 -10.29 10.47 -3.09
CA PHE A 111 -10.69 10.24 -1.72
C PHE A 111 -11.62 11.36 -1.24
N GLY A 112 -12.81 11.01 -0.72
CA GLY A 112 -13.77 11.99 -0.24
C GLY A 112 -14.18 13.06 -1.28
N GLY A 113 -14.16 12.71 -2.58
CA GLY A 113 -14.44 13.66 -3.66
C GLY A 113 -13.26 14.54 -4.08
N HIS A 114 -12.12 14.38 -3.44
CA HIS A 114 -10.87 15.08 -3.79
C HIS A 114 -9.94 14.15 -4.57
N SER A 115 -9.37 14.67 -5.66
CA SER A 115 -8.34 13.99 -6.42
C SER A 115 -6.96 14.31 -5.83
N MET A 116 -6.17 13.29 -5.54
CA MET A 116 -4.81 13.44 -5.05
C MET A 116 -3.84 12.68 -5.95
N PHE A 117 -2.65 13.22 -6.10
CA PHE A 117 -1.57 12.59 -6.83
C PHE A 117 -0.62 11.90 -5.87
N VAL A 118 -0.28 10.65 -6.15
CA VAL A 118 0.58 9.83 -5.31
C VAL A 118 1.70 9.21 -6.12
N LYS A 119 2.87 9.12 -5.53
CA LYS A 119 4.07 8.49 -6.10
C LYS A 119 4.74 7.61 -5.04
N GLY A 120 5.51 6.63 -5.47
CA GLY A 120 6.26 5.80 -4.53
C GLY A 120 6.80 4.51 -5.15
N CYS A 121 6.99 3.54 -4.29
CA CYS A 121 7.49 2.21 -4.62
C CYS A 121 6.34 1.19 -4.65
N VAL A 122 6.41 0.25 -5.57
CA VAL A 122 5.39 -0.79 -5.74
C VAL A 122 6.00 -2.07 -6.28
N SER A 123 5.41 -3.21 -5.98
CA SER A 123 5.75 -4.47 -6.64
C SER A 123 5.13 -4.56 -8.02
N LYS A 124 5.82 -5.19 -8.97
CA LYS A 124 5.35 -5.41 -10.34
C LYS A 124 3.95 -6.04 -10.41
N ALA A 125 3.61 -6.87 -9.43
CA ALA A 125 2.31 -7.54 -9.38
C ALA A 125 1.13 -6.55 -9.37
N ILE A 126 1.26 -5.41 -8.68
CA ILE A 126 0.23 -4.37 -8.65
C ILE A 126 0.20 -3.56 -9.94
N CYS A 127 1.36 -3.27 -10.54
CA CYS A 127 1.42 -2.53 -11.80
C CYS A 127 0.65 -3.20 -12.93
N ASN A 128 0.60 -4.51 -12.93
CA ASN A 128 -0.07 -5.32 -13.95
C ASN A 128 -1.53 -5.65 -13.59
N ALA A 129 -1.92 -5.37 -12.36
CA ALA A 129 -3.31 -5.58 -11.94
C ALA A 129 -4.19 -4.49 -12.56
N THR A 130 -5.20 -4.89 -13.30
CA THR A 130 -6.31 -4.00 -13.64
C THR A 130 -6.98 -3.62 -12.32
N THR A 131 -6.62 -2.46 -11.79
CA THR A 131 -7.18 -1.99 -10.53
C THR A 131 -8.66 -1.66 -10.76
N SER A 132 -9.53 -2.57 -10.34
CA SER A 132 -10.96 -2.29 -10.18
C SER A 132 -11.22 -1.44 -8.93
N ASP A 133 -10.15 -0.97 -8.28
CA ASP A 133 -10.25 -0.14 -7.08
C ASP A 133 -10.67 1.27 -7.49
N PRO A 134 -11.86 1.73 -7.07
CA PRO A 134 -12.35 3.07 -7.38
C PRO A 134 -11.50 4.19 -6.78
N ILE A 135 -10.60 3.86 -5.85
CA ILE A 135 -9.76 4.81 -5.11
C ILE A 135 -8.48 5.15 -5.88
N VAL A 136 -7.92 4.19 -6.63
CA VAL A 136 -6.67 4.39 -7.40
C VAL A 136 -6.97 4.31 -8.89
N ARG A 137 -6.77 5.42 -9.59
CA ARG A 137 -6.95 5.51 -11.05
C ARG A 137 -5.63 5.87 -11.70
N ASP A 138 -5.51 5.51 -12.97
CA ASP A 138 -4.42 5.92 -13.84
C ASP A 138 -3.03 5.61 -13.25
N MET A 139 -2.86 4.41 -12.64
CA MET A 139 -1.56 3.98 -12.17
C MET A 139 -0.64 3.71 -13.34
N SER A 140 0.50 4.40 -13.35
CA SER A 140 1.61 4.17 -14.27
C SER A 140 2.85 3.74 -13.49
N CYS A 141 3.53 2.70 -13.96
CA CYS A 141 4.73 2.18 -13.32
C CYS A 141 5.91 2.22 -14.27
N CYS A 142 7.09 2.40 -13.71
CA CYS A 142 8.35 2.39 -14.44
C CYS A 142 9.44 1.58 -13.72
N GLU A 143 10.47 1.17 -14.49
CA GLU A 143 11.63 0.44 -13.99
C GLU A 143 12.82 1.37 -13.82
N GLY A 144 13.66 1.09 -12.83
CA GLY A 144 14.87 1.83 -12.55
C GLY A 144 14.73 2.88 -11.45
N HIS A 145 15.88 3.34 -10.96
CA HIS A 145 15.92 4.33 -9.89
C HIS A 145 15.31 5.65 -10.33
N LEU A 146 14.42 6.21 -9.51
CA LEU A 146 13.84 7.54 -9.66
C LEU A 146 13.17 7.77 -11.03
N CYS A 147 12.66 6.71 -11.66
CA CYS A 147 12.06 6.78 -12.99
C CYS A 147 10.71 7.51 -13.04
N ASN A 148 10.00 7.62 -11.89
CA ASN A 148 8.77 8.39 -11.75
C ASN A 148 9.05 9.89 -11.48
N HIS A 149 9.69 10.56 -12.43
CA HIS A 149 10.26 11.91 -12.35
C HIS A 149 9.45 12.93 -11.54
N PRO A 150 10.13 13.90 -10.85
CA PRO A 150 9.44 14.87 -10.01
C PRO A 150 8.49 15.79 -10.79
N ASP A 151 8.78 16.06 -12.05
CA ASP A 151 8.14 17.10 -12.87
C ASP A 151 6.82 16.66 -13.53
N SER A 152 6.40 15.41 -13.35
CA SER A 152 5.22 14.90 -14.05
C SER A 152 3.91 15.54 -13.59
N VAL A 153 3.87 16.27 -12.45
CA VAL A 153 2.72 17.14 -12.11
C VAL A 153 3.10 18.27 -11.15
N ALA A 154 3.50 19.40 -11.68
CA ALA A 154 3.31 20.68 -11.00
C ALA A 154 1.86 21.15 -11.21
N ARG A 155 0.87 20.45 -10.71
CA ARG A 155 -0.50 20.95 -10.58
C ARG A 155 -0.81 21.13 -9.12
N LYS A 156 -0.90 22.42 -8.77
CA LYS A 156 -1.43 22.98 -7.53
C LYS A 156 -2.52 22.09 -6.94
N THR A 157 -2.19 21.30 -5.94
CA THR A 157 -3.15 20.81 -4.95
C THR A 157 -2.82 21.48 -3.64
N THR A 158 -2.98 22.82 -3.63
CA THR A 158 -3.18 23.56 -2.40
C THR A 158 -4.62 23.31 -2.01
N GLN A 159 -4.89 22.24 -1.30
CA GLN A 159 -6.01 22.20 -0.34
C GLN A 159 -6.10 20.83 0.32
N SER A 160 -5.80 20.83 1.59
CA SER A 160 -6.50 20.05 2.59
C SER A 160 -6.12 18.57 2.77
N PHE A 161 -4.83 18.28 2.89
CA PHE A 161 -4.38 17.03 3.51
C PHE A 161 -4.98 16.86 4.93
N LEU A 162 -5.18 17.93 5.67
CA LEU A 162 -5.79 17.94 7.00
C LEU A 162 -7.24 17.39 7.00
N LEU A 163 -8.06 17.71 6.01
CA LEU A 163 -9.43 17.22 5.92
C LEU A 163 -9.49 15.75 5.49
N LEU A 164 -8.57 15.31 4.64
CA LEU A 164 -8.46 13.90 4.21
C LEU A 164 -8.10 12.98 5.36
N CYS A 165 -7.24 13.42 6.22
CA CYS A 165 -6.81 12.68 7.39
C CYS A 165 -7.94 12.50 8.42
N CYS A 166 -8.78 13.51 8.62
CA CYS A 166 -9.95 13.40 9.52
C CYS A 166 -11.00 12.41 8.98
N SER A 167 -11.18 12.33 7.66
CA SER A 167 -12.17 11.43 7.06
C SER A 167 -11.72 9.96 7.07
N LEU A 168 -10.42 9.69 6.92
CA LEU A 168 -9.85 8.33 7.04
C LEU A 168 -9.99 7.77 8.45
N LEU A 169 -9.82 8.61 9.47
CA LEU A 169 -10.04 8.21 10.86
C LEU A 169 -11.50 7.86 11.13
N SER A 170 -12.44 8.60 10.56
CA SER A 170 -13.87 8.32 10.72
C SER A 170 -14.27 7.00 10.08
N PHE A 171 -13.71 6.66 8.93
CA PHE A 171 -14.02 5.41 8.23
C PHE A 171 -13.46 4.17 8.93
N VAL A 172 -12.26 4.28 9.52
CA VAL A 172 -11.61 3.17 10.26
C VAL A 172 -12.27 2.93 11.62
N LEU A 173 -12.94 3.95 12.21
CA LEU A 173 -13.62 3.84 13.50
C LEU A 173 -15.07 3.39 13.39
N LEU A 174 -15.69 3.45 12.20
CA LEU A 174 -17.10 3.14 11.97
C LEU A 174 -17.34 1.79 11.27
N HIS A 175 -16.27 1.08 10.89
CA HIS A 175 -16.33 -0.27 10.29
C HIS A 175 -15.26 -1.17 10.90
#